data_d5ba357b61badedfb5b978d994af10bf
#
_entry.id   d5ba357b61badedfb5b978d994af10bf
#
_cell.length_a   1.000
_cell.length_b   1.000
_cell.length_c   1.000
_cell.angle_alpha   90.00
_cell.angle_beta   90.00
_cell.angle_gamma   90.00
#
_symmetry.space_group_name_H-M   'P 1'
#
loop_
_entity.id
_entity.type
_entity.pdbx_description
1 polymer ?
#
loop_
_entity_poly.entity_id
_entity_poly.type
_entity_poly.pdbx_seq_one_letter_code
_entity_poly.pdbx_strand_id
1 'polypeptide(L)'
;QTRNFFNVGQARKFMQTTLIAAQIKELLEQNKPSISTRQLYYILKRTIAGLKENTFENQNESDPIIEDVEVSIDALREELGLEPTPKGVFSGLITYKDLRTGDEINCRKMGTAGAAIPANVEPSVMEFKKSEAKFVLVVEKFAVWNVLNQMKFWDKHKCILLTGKGQGERSARRLVSRLNKELKLPVYVFCDFDPYGYYIYSVYKQGSINLAFFSEKSGCPDAKYIGLKHDDVKEFKIPKSNFIRLTEQDLKRLKEIKNYEWFKKKEWQDEIQKAIDFGYKIESDALVSKTIEFMGETYLPKVIKDKDWLD
;
A
#
# COMPACT_ATOMS: atom_id res chain seq x y z
N GLN A 1 14.02 22.42 -1.97
CA GLN A 1 14.37 22.94 -3.31
C GLN A 1 14.00 24.43 -3.38
N THR A 2 14.92 25.25 -3.86
CA THR A 2 14.66 26.69 -4.12
C THR A 2 14.22 26.86 -5.58
N ARG A 3 13.15 27.63 -5.80
CA ARG A 3 12.65 28.00 -7.13
C ARG A 3 12.66 29.52 -7.24
N ASN A 4 13.37 30.03 -8.22
CA ASN A 4 13.52 31.44 -8.43
C ASN A 4 12.80 31.86 -9.71
N PHE A 5 11.83 32.77 -9.58
CA PHE A 5 11.06 33.31 -10.70
C PHE A 5 11.94 34.03 -11.75
N PHE A 6 12.96 34.72 -11.30
CA PHE A 6 13.88 35.47 -12.19
C PHE A 6 14.92 34.57 -12.88
N ASN A 7 14.97 33.27 -12.57
CA ASN A 7 15.79 32.31 -13.29
C ASN A 7 14.96 31.68 -14.41
N VAL A 8 15.30 31.93 -15.68
CA VAL A 8 14.57 31.46 -16.86
C VAL A 8 14.36 29.96 -16.83
N GLY A 9 15.37 29.18 -16.42
CA GLY A 9 15.27 27.71 -16.30
C GLY A 9 14.33 27.22 -15.19
N GLN A 10 13.96 28.07 -14.25
CA GLN A 10 13.11 27.74 -13.11
C GLN A 10 11.74 28.45 -13.17
N ALA A 11 11.57 29.48 -13.99
CA ALA A 11 10.39 30.31 -14.05
C ALA A 11 9.10 29.49 -14.29
N ARG A 12 9.17 28.50 -15.21
CA ARG A 12 8.04 27.61 -15.50
C ARG A 12 7.64 26.77 -14.25
N LYS A 13 8.62 26.16 -13.58
CA LYS A 13 8.34 25.40 -12.33
C LYS A 13 7.85 26.29 -11.20
N PHE A 14 8.32 27.52 -11.10
CA PHE A 14 7.81 28.50 -10.14
C PHE A 14 6.34 28.81 -10.39
N MET A 15 5.99 29.12 -11.64
CA MET A 15 4.61 29.35 -12.06
C MET A 15 3.72 28.13 -11.73
N GLN A 16 4.14 26.94 -12.13
CA GLN A 16 3.42 25.69 -11.89
C GLN A 16 3.18 25.44 -10.38
N THR A 17 4.21 25.68 -9.55
CA THR A 17 4.09 25.57 -8.08
C THR A 17 3.08 26.54 -7.51
N THR A 18 3.12 27.80 -7.96
CA THR A 18 2.18 28.83 -7.52
C THR A 18 0.74 28.51 -7.92
N LEU A 19 0.53 27.98 -9.13
CA LEU A 19 -0.80 27.56 -9.60
C LEU A 19 -1.34 26.38 -8.77
N ILE A 20 -0.53 25.38 -8.48
CA ILE A 20 -0.91 24.24 -7.63
C ILE A 20 -1.23 24.72 -6.22
N ALA A 21 -0.37 25.53 -5.61
CA ALA A 21 -0.60 26.05 -4.26
C ALA A 21 -1.88 26.92 -4.18
N ALA A 22 -2.14 27.76 -5.18
CA ALA A 22 -3.34 28.58 -5.25
C ALA A 22 -4.61 27.72 -5.37
N GLN A 23 -4.58 26.65 -6.17
CA GLN A 23 -5.73 25.76 -6.33
C GLN A 23 -5.99 24.95 -5.05
N ILE A 24 -4.93 24.44 -4.39
CA ILE A 24 -5.05 23.77 -3.08
C ILE A 24 -5.66 24.73 -2.05
N LYS A 25 -5.15 25.95 -1.97
CA LYS A 25 -5.71 26.98 -1.07
C LYS A 25 -7.20 27.19 -1.33
N GLU A 26 -7.61 27.33 -2.59
CA GLU A 26 -9.02 27.51 -2.95
C GLU A 26 -9.89 26.31 -2.54
N LEU A 27 -9.40 25.07 -2.73
CA LEU A 27 -10.11 23.86 -2.29
C LEU A 27 -10.37 23.87 -0.78
N LEU A 28 -9.35 24.23 0.00
CA LEU A 28 -9.43 24.22 1.46
C LEU A 28 -10.28 25.38 2.01
N GLU A 29 -10.07 26.60 1.54
CA GLU A 29 -10.80 27.79 2.03
C GLU A 29 -12.29 27.75 1.70
N GLN A 30 -12.66 27.19 0.56
CA GLN A 30 -14.05 27.10 0.12
C GLN A 30 -14.73 25.78 0.49
N ASN A 31 -14.07 24.90 1.29
CA ASN A 31 -14.57 23.57 1.64
C ASN A 31 -15.09 22.79 0.42
N LYS A 32 -14.36 22.88 -0.70
CA LYS A 32 -14.73 22.16 -1.92
C LYS A 32 -14.50 20.65 -1.77
N PRO A 33 -15.23 19.82 -2.52
CA PRO A 33 -14.94 18.40 -2.58
C PRO A 33 -13.49 18.15 -2.98
N SER A 34 -12.88 17.11 -2.41
CA SER A 34 -11.55 16.66 -2.79
C SER A 34 -11.52 16.23 -4.25
N ILE A 35 -10.39 16.45 -4.91
CA ILE A 35 -10.18 16.10 -6.30
C ILE A 35 -8.98 15.17 -6.46
N SER A 36 -8.92 14.43 -7.56
CA SER A 36 -7.73 13.62 -7.88
C SER A 36 -6.59 14.51 -8.41
N THR A 37 -5.34 14.04 -8.28
CA THR A 37 -4.18 14.72 -8.88
C THR A 37 -4.35 14.90 -10.40
N ARG A 38 -5.04 13.95 -11.06
CA ARG A 38 -5.38 14.05 -12.47
C ARG A 38 -6.38 15.18 -12.76
N GLN A 39 -7.40 15.34 -11.94
CA GLN A 39 -8.35 16.45 -12.05
C GLN A 39 -7.66 17.78 -11.82
N LEU A 40 -6.77 17.87 -10.81
CA LEU A 40 -5.94 19.05 -10.58
C LEU A 40 -5.15 19.44 -11.84
N TYR A 41 -4.48 18.47 -12.47
CA TYR A 41 -3.77 18.70 -13.72
C TYR A 41 -4.69 19.31 -14.81
N TYR A 42 -5.88 18.77 -15.02
CA TYR A 42 -6.81 19.30 -16.02
C TYR A 42 -7.35 20.70 -15.67
N ILE A 43 -7.60 20.99 -14.40
CA ILE A 43 -8.03 22.33 -13.95
C ILE A 43 -6.93 23.35 -14.23
N LEU A 44 -5.67 22.98 -14.03
CA LEU A 44 -4.54 23.88 -14.16
C LEU A 44 -3.94 23.95 -15.56
N LYS A 45 -4.25 23.00 -16.45
CA LYS A 45 -3.78 23.00 -17.84
C LYS A 45 -4.49 24.09 -18.65
N ARG A 46 -3.75 25.15 -18.98
CA ARG A 46 -4.23 26.29 -19.76
C ARG A 46 -3.15 26.73 -20.73
N THR A 47 -3.55 27.18 -21.93
CA THR A 47 -2.63 27.82 -22.86
C THR A 47 -2.18 29.16 -22.29
N ILE A 48 -0.88 29.41 -22.28
CA ILE A 48 -0.30 30.67 -21.78
C ILE A 48 -0.59 31.77 -22.82
N ALA A 49 -1.20 32.87 -22.37
CA ALA A 49 -1.54 33.96 -23.27
C ALA A 49 -0.30 34.50 -24.00
N GLY A 50 -0.40 34.59 -25.33
CA GLY A 50 0.72 35.05 -26.18
C GLY A 50 1.77 33.99 -26.51
N LEU A 51 1.66 32.77 -26.00
CA LEU A 51 2.55 31.65 -26.28
C LEU A 51 1.80 30.46 -26.87
N LYS A 52 2.50 29.57 -27.56
CA LYS A 52 1.96 28.28 -28.02
C LYS A 52 2.13 27.14 -26.99
N GLU A 53 2.47 27.48 -25.75
CA GLU A 53 2.76 26.55 -24.67
C GLU A 53 1.63 26.53 -23.65
N ASN A 54 1.44 25.39 -23.00
CA ASN A 54 0.53 25.27 -21.88
C ASN A 54 1.25 25.42 -20.52
N THR A 55 0.51 25.75 -19.49
CA THR A 55 1.02 25.77 -18.10
C THR A 55 1.57 24.41 -17.69
N PHE A 56 0.92 23.31 -18.13
CA PHE A 56 1.33 21.91 -17.97
C PHE A 56 1.14 21.19 -19.31
N GLU A 57 2.15 20.47 -19.80
CA GLU A 57 2.02 19.66 -21.02
C GLU A 57 1.48 18.25 -20.68
N ASN A 58 1.95 17.65 -19.60
CA ASN A 58 1.52 16.34 -19.14
C ASN A 58 1.44 16.26 -17.60
N GLN A 59 0.77 15.23 -17.09
CA GLN A 59 0.57 15.04 -15.65
C GLN A 59 1.88 14.80 -14.89
N ASN A 60 2.89 14.23 -15.52
CA ASN A 60 4.18 13.96 -14.89
C ASN A 60 4.92 15.25 -14.45
N GLU A 61 4.50 16.41 -14.94
CA GLU A 61 5.04 17.70 -14.49
C GLU A 61 4.43 18.13 -13.14
N SER A 62 3.17 17.79 -12.87
CA SER A 62 2.47 18.18 -11.65
C SER A 62 2.81 17.32 -10.43
N ASP A 63 2.99 16.01 -10.63
CA ASP A 63 3.16 15.07 -9.53
C ASP A 63 4.40 15.39 -8.64
N PRO A 64 5.60 15.66 -9.16
CA PRO A 64 6.73 16.05 -8.34
C PRO A 64 6.56 17.40 -7.63
N ILE A 65 5.77 18.31 -8.21
CA ILE A 65 5.49 19.62 -7.59
C ILE A 65 4.53 19.45 -6.41
N ILE A 66 3.55 18.56 -6.54
CA ILE A 66 2.64 18.22 -5.43
C ILE A 66 3.45 17.63 -4.25
N GLU A 67 4.40 16.73 -4.53
CA GLU A 67 5.29 16.17 -3.49
C GLU A 67 6.14 17.25 -2.82
N ASP A 68 6.67 18.19 -3.59
CA ASP A 68 7.41 19.32 -3.03
C ASP A 68 6.53 20.22 -2.14
N VAL A 69 5.26 20.40 -2.48
CA VAL A 69 4.29 21.13 -1.65
C VAL A 69 4.00 20.35 -0.37
N GLU A 70 3.72 19.03 -0.44
CA GLU A 70 3.52 18.16 0.73
C GLU A 70 4.67 18.33 1.75
N VAL A 71 5.91 18.23 1.26
CA VAL A 71 7.12 18.38 2.10
C VAL A 71 7.26 19.79 2.67
N SER A 72 6.98 20.82 1.86
CA SER A 72 7.21 22.21 2.25
C SER A 72 6.27 22.69 3.36
N ILE A 73 5.08 22.14 3.44
CA ILE A 73 4.06 22.54 4.44
C ILE A 73 3.78 21.45 5.48
N ASP A 74 4.55 20.35 5.46
CA ASP A 74 4.42 19.19 6.35
C ASP A 74 2.99 18.61 6.39
N ALA A 75 2.34 18.51 5.24
CA ALA A 75 0.99 17.97 5.10
C ALA A 75 0.90 16.95 3.98
N LEU A 76 0.13 15.89 4.17
CA LEU A 76 -0.14 14.91 3.12
C LEU A 76 -1.10 15.50 2.08
N ARG A 77 -0.96 15.11 0.81
CA ARG A 77 -1.87 15.54 -0.27
C ARG A 77 -3.34 15.25 0.04
N GLU A 78 -3.60 14.20 0.80
CA GLU A 78 -4.93 13.84 1.28
C GLU A 78 -5.51 14.91 2.23
N GLU A 79 -4.65 15.54 3.04
CA GLU A 79 -5.00 16.67 3.91
C GLU A 79 -5.18 17.98 3.11
N LEU A 80 -4.58 18.01 1.91
CA LEU A 80 -4.68 19.14 0.97
C LEU A 80 -5.87 19.04 0.00
N GLY A 81 -6.75 18.05 0.20
CA GLY A 81 -7.90 17.83 -0.66
C GLY A 81 -7.56 17.16 -2.00
N LEU A 82 -6.38 16.54 -2.11
CA LEU A 82 -5.95 15.78 -3.29
C LEU A 82 -5.96 14.29 -2.96
N GLU A 83 -6.91 13.56 -3.50
CA GLU A 83 -7.13 12.16 -3.17
C GLU A 83 -6.71 11.21 -4.30
N PRO A 84 -6.08 10.07 -3.98
CA PRO A 84 -5.82 9.02 -4.96
C PRO A 84 -7.12 8.29 -5.34
N THR A 85 -7.12 7.57 -6.46
CA THR A 85 -8.20 6.63 -6.77
C THR A 85 -8.07 5.41 -5.86
N PRO A 86 -9.04 5.12 -4.99
CA PRO A 86 -8.97 3.98 -4.08
C PRO A 86 -9.09 2.66 -4.85
N LYS A 87 -8.33 1.65 -4.44
CA LYS A 87 -8.36 0.31 -5.04
C LYS A 87 -8.57 -0.79 -4.01
N GLY A 88 -8.02 -0.61 -2.81
CA GLY A 88 -8.00 -1.62 -1.78
C GLY A 88 -9.38 -1.91 -1.19
N VAL A 89 -9.49 -3.06 -0.54
CA VAL A 89 -10.66 -3.47 0.23
C VAL A 89 -10.23 -4.11 1.54
N PHE A 90 -11.09 -4.04 2.55
CA PHE A 90 -10.86 -4.70 3.83
C PHE A 90 -12.17 -5.22 4.44
N SER A 91 -12.05 -6.16 5.35
CA SER A 91 -13.15 -6.74 6.10
C SER A 91 -12.68 -7.14 7.49
N GLY A 92 -13.61 -7.44 8.39
CA GLY A 92 -13.25 -7.99 9.69
C GLY A 92 -13.69 -7.14 10.88
N LEU A 93 -13.00 -7.31 11.99
CA LEU A 93 -13.46 -6.89 13.31
C LEU A 93 -13.15 -5.42 13.62
N ILE A 94 -13.64 -4.53 12.78
CA ILE A 94 -13.51 -3.08 12.96
C ILE A 94 -14.78 -2.35 12.56
N THR A 95 -15.12 -1.32 13.33
CA THR A 95 -16.11 -0.31 12.98
C THR A 95 -15.42 1.05 12.97
N TYR A 96 -15.67 1.84 11.96
CA TYR A 96 -15.20 3.20 11.87
C TYR A 96 -16.32 4.17 11.52
N LYS A 97 -16.14 5.44 11.85
CA LYS A 97 -17.04 6.52 11.45
C LYS A 97 -16.38 7.33 10.33
N ASP A 98 -17.11 7.52 9.24
CA ASP A 98 -16.78 8.52 8.25
C ASP A 98 -17.22 9.89 8.78
N LEU A 99 -16.26 10.77 9.05
CA LEU A 99 -16.54 12.07 9.65
C LEU A 99 -17.10 13.09 8.64
N ARG A 100 -17.00 12.81 7.34
CA ARG A 100 -17.59 13.67 6.29
C ARG A 100 -19.08 13.44 6.14
N THR A 101 -19.52 12.17 6.21
CA THR A 101 -20.94 11.80 6.07
C THR A 101 -21.62 11.60 7.42
N GLY A 102 -20.87 11.29 8.47
CA GLY A 102 -21.39 10.94 9.79
C GLY A 102 -21.77 9.47 9.93
N ASP A 103 -21.62 8.65 8.87
CA ASP A 103 -22.02 7.26 8.86
C ASP A 103 -21.06 6.36 9.65
N GLU A 104 -21.59 5.36 10.33
CA GLU A 104 -20.81 4.27 10.95
C GLU A 104 -20.77 3.05 10.04
N ILE A 105 -19.58 2.63 9.67
CA ILE A 105 -19.34 1.50 8.79
C ILE A 105 -18.78 0.33 9.61
N ASN A 106 -19.58 -0.76 9.72
CA ASN A 106 -19.16 -1.99 10.37
C ASN A 106 -18.63 -2.98 9.33
N CYS A 107 -17.31 -3.18 9.29
CA CYS A 107 -16.66 -4.00 8.28
C CYS A 107 -16.96 -5.52 8.39
N ARG A 108 -17.58 -5.97 9.50
CA ARG A 108 -18.11 -7.34 9.62
C ARG A 108 -19.34 -7.59 8.76
N LYS A 109 -20.06 -6.52 8.39
CA LYS A 109 -21.37 -6.59 7.72
C LYS A 109 -21.32 -6.23 6.23
N MET A 110 -20.12 -6.10 5.67
CA MET A 110 -19.94 -5.69 4.26
C MET A 110 -20.04 -6.85 3.26
N GLY A 111 -20.42 -8.05 3.71
CA GLY A 111 -20.60 -9.21 2.84
C GLY A 111 -19.31 -9.65 2.15
N THR A 112 -19.46 -10.28 0.98
CA THR A 112 -18.33 -10.81 0.21
C THR A 112 -17.52 -9.72 -0.49
N ALA A 113 -18.11 -8.56 -0.72
CA ALA A 113 -17.41 -7.42 -1.34
C ALA A 113 -16.40 -6.75 -0.41
N GLY A 114 -16.61 -6.85 0.92
CA GLY A 114 -15.84 -6.09 1.89
C GLY A 114 -16.15 -4.60 1.85
N ALA A 115 -15.50 -3.82 2.70
CA ALA A 115 -15.53 -2.37 2.67
C ALA A 115 -14.42 -1.86 1.74
N ALA A 116 -14.72 -0.94 0.84
CA ALA A 116 -13.69 -0.22 0.10
C ALA A 116 -12.82 0.59 1.08
N ILE A 117 -11.51 0.61 0.85
CA ILE A 117 -10.64 1.53 1.58
C ILE A 117 -10.92 2.95 1.07
N PRO A 118 -11.30 3.91 1.94
CA PRO A 118 -11.51 5.30 1.51
C PRO A 118 -10.24 5.89 0.89
N ALA A 119 -10.41 6.82 -0.04
CA ALA A 119 -9.29 7.53 -0.67
C ALA A 119 -8.48 8.32 0.37
N ASN A 120 -9.17 8.90 1.35
CA ASN A 120 -8.58 9.58 2.49
C ASN A 120 -8.94 8.81 3.78
N VAL A 121 -7.92 8.37 4.48
CA VAL A 121 -8.03 7.62 5.74
C VAL A 121 -7.42 8.38 6.92
N GLU A 122 -7.19 9.69 6.80
CA GLU A 122 -6.64 10.49 7.88
C GLU A 122 -7.61 10.60 9.07
N PRO A 123 -7.11 10.85 10.30
CA PRO A 123 -7.94 10.95 11.50
C PRO A 123 -9.06 11.99 11.41
N SER A 124 -8.85 13.04 10.60
CA SER A 124 -9.87 14.09 10.32
C SER A 124 -11.04 13.61 9.46
N VAL A 125 -10.91 12.44 8.81
CA VAL A 125 -11.94 11.86 7.92
C VAL A 125 -12.45 10.53 8.42
N MET A 126 -11.57 9.68 8.97
CA MET A 126 -11.89 8.32 9.39
C MET A 126 -11.52 8.11 10.85
N GLU A 127 -12.50 7.95 11.71
CA GLU A 127 -12.34 7.69 13.14
C GLU A 127 -12.60 6.23 13.48
N PHE A 128 -11.63 5.52 14.05
CA PHE A 128 -11.85 4.15 14.54
C PHE A 128 -12.72 4.17 15.81
N LYS A 129 -13.83 3.44 15.81
CA LYS A 129 -14.76 3.37 16.94
C LYS A 129 -14.55 2.13 17.80
N LYS A 130 -14.69 0.94 17.22
CA LYS A 130 -14.59 -0.34 17.92
C LYS A 130 -13.80 -1.34 17.07
N SER A 131 -12.84 -2.00 17.72
CA SER A 131 -12.17 -3.17 17.13
C SER A 131 -12.05 -4.28 18.16
N GLU A 132 -12.32 -5.51 17.76
CA GLU A 132 -12.10 -6.74 18.52
C GLU A 132 -10.99 -7.58 17.85
N ALA A 133 -10.31 -6.99 16.88
CA ALA A 133 -9.24 -7.64 16.15
C ALA A 133 -8.00 -7.82 17.04
N LYS A 134 -7.27 -8.90 16.81
CA LYS A 134 -6.00 -9.21 17.46
C LYS A 134 -4.80 -8.87 16.57
N PHE A 135 -5.00 -8.78 15.26
CA PHE A 135 -3.98 -8.45 14.27
C PHE A 135 -4.61 -7.96 12.97
N VAL A 136 -3.77 -7.40 12.10
CA VAL A 136 -4.09 -7.06 10.72
C VAL A 136 -3.39 -8.06 9.80
N LEU A 137 -4.13 -8.68 8.89
CA LEU A 137 -3.58 -9.51 7.82
C LEU A 137 -3.71 -8.75 6.49
N VAL A 138 -2.57 -8.36 5.96
CA VAL A 138 -2.46 -7.77 4.63
C VAL A 138 -2.15 -8.88 3.64
N VAL A 139 -2.98 -8.99 2.61
CA VAL A 139 -2.84 -9.99 1.55
C VAL A 139 -2.59 -9.29 0.22
N GLU A 140 -1.58 -9.70 -0.52
CA GLU A 140 -1.23 -9.07 -1.79
C GLU A 140 -2.36 -9.18 -2.81
N LYS A 141 -2.83 -10.41 -3.08
CA LYS A 141 -3.79 -10.70 -4.14
C LYS A 141 -5.24 -10.60 -3.68
N PHE A 142 -6.06 -9.93 -4.49
CA PHE A 142 -7.50 -9.88 -4.25
C PHE A 142 -8.17 -11.27 -4.30
N ALA A 143 -7.72 -12.18 -5.16
CA ALA A 143 -8.27 -13.54 -5.24
C ALA A 143 -8.10 -14.28 -3.91
N VAL A 144 -6.92 -14.20 -3.31
CA VAL A 144 -6.61 -14.78 -2.00
C VAL A 144 -7.44 -14.13 -0.89
N TRP A 145 -7.50 -12.79 -0.88
CA TRP A 145 -8.34 -12.04 0.05
C TRP A 145 -9.80 -12.48 -0.04
N ASN A 146 -10.32 -12.64 -1.27
CA ASN A 146 -11.72 -13.01 -1.51
C ASN A 146 -12.05 -14.40 -0.95
N VAL A 147 -11.19 -15.39 -1.14
CA VAL A 147 -11.36 -16.73 -0.56
C VAL A 147 -11.38 -16.65 0.96
N LEU A 148 -10.39 -15.99 1.57
CA LEU A 148 -10.32 -15.83 3.03
C LEU A 148 -11.52 -15.07 3.60
N ASN A 149 -12.01 -14.05 2.88
CA ASN A 149 -13.20 -13.30 3.28
C ASN A 149 -14.47 -14.15 3.24
N GLN A 150 -14.67 -14.96 2.20
CA GLN A 150 -15.80 -15.89 2.09
C GLN A 150 -15.78 -16.96 3.19
N MET A 151 -14.60 -17.45 3.56
CA MET A 151 -14.40 -18.37 4.68
C MET A 151 -14.59 -17.71 6.06
N LYS A 152 -14.82 -16.40 6.10
CA LYS A 152 -14.84 -15.58 7.32
C LYS A 152 -13.60 -15.79 8.19
N PHE A 153 -12.43 -15.89 7.56
CA PHE A 153 -11.16 -16.04 8.24
C PHE A 153 -10.98 -14.99 9.35
N TRP A 154 -11.37 -13.76 9.05
CA TRP A 154 -11.32 -12.64 9.98
C TRP A 154 -12.16 -12.82 11.25
N ASP A 155 -13.30 -13.54 11.19
CA ASP A 155 -14.13 -13.85 12.38
C ASP A 155 -13.52 -15.01 13.17
N LYS A 156 -13.09 -16.06 12.49
CA LYS A 156 -12.47 -17.26 13.09
C LYS A 156 -11.17 -16.93 13.83
N HIS A 157 -10.32 -16.11 13.24
CA HIS A 157 -9.00 -15.75 13.77
C HIS A 157 -8.95 -14.36 14.43
N LYS A 158 -10.06 -13.64 14.50
CA LYS A 158 -10.22 -12.33 15.12
C LYS A 158 -9.23 -11.30 14.56
N CYS A 159 -9.34 -11.02 13.25
CA CYS A 159 -8.44 -10.08 12.59
C CYS A 159 -9.19 -9.06 11.71
N ILE A 160 -8.42 -8.13 11.17
CA ILE A 160 -8.79 -7.28 10.05
C ILE A 160 -8.06 -7.84 8.83
N LEU A 161 -8.80 -8.20 7.80
CA LEU A 161 -8.28 -8.75 6.55
C LEU A 161 -8.30 -7.65 5.48
N LEU A 162 -7.15 -7.31 4.90
CA LEU A 162 -6.96 -6.20 3.99
C LEU A 162 -6.18 -6.61 2.74
N THR A 163 -6.53 -6.03 1.59
CA THR A 163 -5.72 -6.12 0.37
C THR A 163 -5.66 -4.77 -0.34
N GLY A 164 -4.47 -4.41 -0.81
CA GLY A 164 -4.24 -3.29 -1.72
C GLY A 164 -4.41 -3.66 -3.20
N LYS A 165 -4.78 -4.92 -3.50
CA LYS A 165 -4.89 -5.48 -4.87
C LYS A 165 -3.56 -5.38 -5.64
N GLY A 166 -2.55 -6.01 -5.11
CA GLY A 166 -1.15 -5.91 -5.53
C GLY A 166 -0.38 -4.94 -4.66
N GLN A 167 0.44 -4.09 -5.27
CA GLN A 167 1.14 -3.04 -4.53
C GLN A 167 0.11 -2.06 -3.94
N GLY A 168 0.08 -1.98 -2.61
CA GLY A 168 -0.84 -1.11 -1.89
C GLY A 168 -0.65 0.37 -2.26
N GLU A 169 -1.73 1.02 -2.64
CA GLU A 169 -1.77 2.47 -2.83
C GLU A 169 -1.59 3.22 -1.49
N ARG A 170 -1.48 4.54 -1.57
CA ARG A 170 -1.22 5.40 -0.41
C ARG A 170 -2.22 5.18 0.73
N SER A 171 -3.53 5.15 0.43
CA SER A 171 -4.58 4.99 1.43
C SER A 171 -4.51 3.61 2.11
N ALA A 172 -4.24 2.53 1.38
CA ALA A 172 -4.10 1.20 1.97
C ALA A 172 -2.91 1.12 2.93
N ARG A 173 -1.75 1.66 2.53
CA ARG A 173 -0.54 1.71 3.39
C ARG A 173 -0.78 2.57 4.63
N ARG A 174 -1.39 3.73 4.44
CA ARG A 174 -1.72 4.63 5.54
C ARG A 174 -2.70 4.01 6.52
N LEU A 175 -3.74 3.32 6.02
CA LEU A 175 -4.70 2.59 6.87
C LEU A 175 -3.99 1.52 7.70
N VAL A 176 -3.12 0.70 7.11
CA VAL A 176 -2.34 -0.31 7.83
C VAL A 176 -1.48 0.33 8.93
N SER A 177 -0.77 1.41 8.61
CA SER A 177 0.03 2.16 9.59
C SER A 177 -0.83 2.71 10.74
N ARG A 178 -2.01 3.25 10.45
CA ARG A 178 -2.93 3.74 11.47
C ARG A 178 -3.46 2.61 12.37
N LEU A 179 -3.88 1.48 11.78
CA LEU A 179 -4.34 0.31 12.53
C LEU A 179 -3.26 -0.21 13.47
N ASN A 180 -2.01 -0.24 13.02
CA ASN A 180 -0.87 -0.61 13.86
C ASN A 180 -0.62 0.42 14.99
N LYS A 181 -0.52 1.70 14.65
CA LYS A 181 -0.12 2.75 15.59
C LYS A 181 -1.23 3.11 16.60
N GLU A 182 -2.48 3.25 16.13
CA GLU A 182 -3.61 3.70 16.94
C GLU A 182 -4.24 2.55 17.74
N LEU A 183 -4.43 1.38 17.12
CA LEU A 183 -5.05 0.22 17.76
C LEU A 183 -4.04 -0.78 18.32
N LYS A 184 -2.72 -0.53 18.16
CA LYS A 184 -1.63 -1.41 18.62
C LYS A 184 -1.74 -2.85 18.08
N LEU A 185 -2.28 -3.01 16.86
CA LEU A 185 -2.45 -4.31 16.24
C LEU A 185 -1.15 -4.72 15.52
N PRO A 186 -0.62 -5.93 15.78
CA PRO A 186 0.45 -6.48 14.96
C PRO A 186 -0.01 -6.65 13.51
N VAL A 187 0.91 -6.45 12.57
CA VAL A 187 0.65 -6.50 11.13
C VAL A 187 1.40 -7.67 10.52
N TYR A 188 0.68 -8.54 9.84
CA TYR A 188 1.22 -9.65 9.07
C TYR A 188 0.96 -9.40 7.58
N VAL A 189 1.99 -9.60 6.76
CA VAL A 189 1.92 -9.40 5.30
C VAL A 189 2.16 -10.73 4.61
N PHE A 190 1.19 -11.14 3.80
CA PHE A 190 1.20 -12.37 3.03
C PHE A 190 1.25 -12.05 1.54
N CYS A 191 2.34 -12.42 0.90
CA CYS A 191 2.62 -12.17 -0.51
C CYS A 191 3.06 -13.44 -1.23
N ASP A 192 3.25 -13.34 -2.53
CA ASP A 192 3.83 -14.37 -3.36
C ASP A 192 5.31 -14.60 -3.00
N PHE A 193 5.80 -15.81 -3.27
CA PHE A 193 7.23 -16.14 -3.22
C PHE A 193 7.88 -15.67 -4.52
N ASP A 194 8.12 -14.37 -4.61
CA ASP A 194 8.78 -13.75 -5.75
C ASP A 194 9.43 -12.40 -5.35
N PRO A 195 10.27 -11.82 -6.23
CA PRO A 195 10.92 -10.54 -5.92
C PRO A 195 9.92 -9.38 -5.70
N TYR A 196 8.75 -9.42 -6.32
CA TYR A 196 7.74 -8.37 -6.16
C TYR A 196 7.00 -8.51 -4.84
N GLY A 197 6.72 -9.74 -4.36
CA GLY A 197 6.15 -10.00 -3.05
C GLY A 197 7.04 -9.48 -1.91
N TYR A 198 8.36 -9.71 -2.00
CA TYR A 198 9.31 -9.13 -1.05
C TYR A 198 9.31 -7.60 -1.09
N TYR A 199 9.28 -7.03 -2.31
CA TYR A 199 9.20 -5.58 -2.46
C TYR A 199 7.90 -5.00 -1.91
N ILE A 200 6.75 -5.62 -2.18
CA ILE A 200 5.44 -5.19 -1.65
C ILE A 200 5.46 -5.18 -0.11
N TYR A 201 5.97 -6.27 0.50
CA TYR A 201 6.18 -6.29 1.94
C TYR A 201 7.03 -5.10 2.42
N SER A 202 8.16 -4.85 1.78
CA SER A 202 9.06 -3.77 2.16
C SER A 202 8.38 -2.40 2.09
N VAL A 203 7.48 -2.21 1.13
CA VAL A 203 6.72 -0.96 0.98
C VAL A 203 5.73 -0.76 2.13
N TYR A 204 5.10 -1.82 2.65
CA TYR A 204 4.28 -1.71 3.86
C TYR A 204 5.13 -1.47 5.11
N LYS A 205 6.29 -2.12 5.21
CA LYS A 205 7.17 -2.01 6.38
C LYS A 205 7.90 -0.68 6.46
N GLN A 206 8.57 -0.29 5.39
CA GLN A 206 9.49 0.86 5.36
C GLN A 206 8.99 2.03 4.50
N GLY A 207 7.97 1.77 3.65
CA GLY A 207 7.53 2.72 2.66
C GLY A 207 8.30 2.63 1.34
N SER A 208 8.15 3.63 0.49
CA SER A 208 8.78 3.71 -0.82
C SER A 208 9.94 4.69 -0.79
N ILE A 209 11.08 4.31 -1.38
CA ILE A 209 12.26 5.17 -1.51
C ILE A 209 11.91 6.52 -2.18
N ASN A 210 11.05 6.48 -3.20
CA ASN A 210 10.65 7.66 -3.96
C ASN A 210 9.65 8.58 -3.24
N LEU A 211 9.05 8.12 -2.13
CA LEU A 211 8.04 8.83 -1.35
C LEU A 211 8.46 8.88 0.12
N ALA A 212 9.67 9.34 0.40
CA ALA A 212 10.25 9.30 1.76
C ALA A 212 9.36 10.02 2.80
N PHE A 213 8.88 11.21 2.50
CA PHE A 213 7.99 11.98 3.37
C PHE A 213 6.70 11.22 3.72
N PHE A 214 6.03 10.68 2.71
CA PHE A 214 4.84 9.85 2.93
C PHE A 214 5.16 8.56 3.69
N SER A 215 6.33 7.98 3.44
CA SER A 215 6.77 6.72 4.06
C SER A 215 6.93 6.83 5.57
N GLU A 216 7.38 7.97 6.08
CA GLU A 216 7.47 8.23 7.51
C GLU A 216 6.10 8.15 8.19
N LYS A 217 5.06 8.67 7.54
CA LYS A 217 3.67 8.64 8.04
C LYS A 217 2.97 7.31 7.79
N SER A 218 3.30 6.59 6.71
CA SER A 218 2.59 5.37 6.26
C SER A 218 3.34 4.06 6.50
N GLY A 219 4.59 4.08 6.91
CA GLY A 219 5.36 2.90 7.24
C GLY A 219 4.84 2.20 8.50
N CYS A 220 5.00 0.87 8.52
CA CYS A 220 4.69 0.01 9.65
C CYS A 220 5.93 -0.85 9.99
N PRO A 221 6.92 -0.31 10.75
CA PRO A 221 8.18 -1.00 11.03
C PRO A 221 8.03 -2.36 11.70
N ASP A 222 6.94 -2.57 12.43
CA ASP A 222 6.64 -3.82 13.12
C ASP A 222 6.00 -4.90 12.23
N ALA A 223 5.75 -4.59 10.95
CA ALA A 223 5.16 -5.55 10.02
C ALA A 223 6.05 -6.77 9.83
N LYS A 224 5.44 -7.97 9.83
CA LYS A 224 6.10 -9.26 9.66
C LYS A 224 5.70 -9.87 8.32
N TYR A 225 6.67 -10.43 7.61
CA TYR A 225 6.44 -11.21 6.40
C TYR A 225 6.14 -12.65 6.78
N ILE A 226 4.94 -13.13 6.47
CA ILE A 226 4.49 -14.47 6.87
C ILE A 226 4.40 -15.47 5.70
N GLY A 227 4.98 -15.14 4.56
CA GLY A 227 5.09 -16.07 3.43
C GLY A 227 4.55 -15.48 2.13
N LEU A 228 4.64 -16.22 1.00
CA LEU A 228 5.32 -17.53 0.94
C LEU A 228 6.83 -17.37 1.07
N LYS A 229 7.46 -18.32 1.74
CA LYS A 229 8.93 -18.42 1.89
C LYS A 229 9.46 -19.66 1.17
N HIS A 230 10.78 -19.70 0.90
CA HIS A 230 11.42 -20.85 0.30
C HIS A 230 11.13 -22.15 1.06
N ASP A 231 11.26 -22.15 2.38
CA ASP A 231 11.15 -23.36 3.19
C ASP A 231 9.70 -23.89 3.24
N ASP A 232 8.69 -23.03 3.03
CA ASP A 232 7.28 -23.40 2.91
C ASP A 232 7.04 -24.38 1.75
N VAL A 233 7.84 -24.27 0.68
CA VAL A 233 7.72 -25.14 -0.50
C VAL A 233 7.86 -26.60 -0.13
N LYS A 234 8.86 -26.90 0.70
CA LYS A 234 9.15 -28.27 1.18
C LYS A 234 8.20 -28.66 2.29
N GLU A 235 8.01 -27.80 3.27
CA GLU A 235 7.17 -28.06 4.45
C GLU A 235 5.74 -28.38 4.05
N PHE A 236 5.16 -27.59 3.20
CA PHE A 236 3.78 -27.77 2.74
C PHE A 236 3.67 -28.59 1.45
N LYS A 237 4.78 -29.17 0.96
CA LYS A 237 4.84 -30.03 -0.23
C LYS A 237 4.12 -29.40 -1.43
N ILE A 238 4.47 -28.16 -1.78
CA ILE A 238 3.89 -27.47 -2.93
C ILE A 238 4.28 -28.22 -4.21
N PRO A 239 3.32 -28.58 -5.09
CA PRO A 239 3.60 -29.33 -6.30
C PRO A 239 4.54 -28.58 -7.26
N LYS A 240 5.47 -29.31 -7.88
CA LYS A 240 6.41 -28.72 -8.88
C LYS A 240 5.70 -28.10 -10.09
N SER A 241 4.48 -28.54 -10.39
CA SER A 241 3.65 -27.95 -11.45
C SER A 241 3.31 -26.47 -11.22
N ASN A 242 3.41 -26.00 -9.98
CA ASN A 242 3.16 -24.60 -9.59
C ASN A 242 4.44 -23.75 -9.60
N PHE A 243 5.59 -24.31 -9.98
CA PHE A 243 6.85 -23.59 -10.03
C PHE A 243 6.99 -22.83 -11.35
N ILE A 244 7.18 -21.54 -11.28
CA ILE A 244 7.37 -20.64 -12.41
C ILE A 244 8.84 -20.24 -12.43
N ARG A 245 9.54 -20.49 -13.54
CA ARG A 245 10.97 -20.17 -13.64
C ARG A 245 11.20 -18.67 -13.52
N LEU A 246 12.21 -18.28 -12.73
CA LEU A 246 12.61 -16.88 -12.63
C LEU A 246 13.14 -16.37 -13.97
N THR A 247 12.71 -15.18 -14.36
CA THR A 247 13.26 -14.47 -15.53
C THR A 247 14.56 -13.75 -15.15
N GLU A 248 15.31 -13.29 -16.14
CA GLU A 248 16.50 -12.47 -15.90
C GLU A 248 16.16 -11.18 -15.13
N GLN A 249 14.97 -10.62 -15.40
CA GLN A 249 14.48 -9.44 -14.68
C GLN A 249 14.16 -9.76 -13.20
N ASP A 250 13.56 -10.91 -12.92
CA ASP A 250 13.32 -11.38 -11.55
C ASP A 250 14.64 -11.54 -10.78
N LEU A 251 15.64 -12.18 -11.39
CA LEU A 251 16.97 -12.35 -10.80
C LEU A 251 17.68 -11.02 -10.54
N LYS A 252 17.59 -10.09 -11.49
CA LYS A 252 18.12 -8.74 -11.31
C LYS A 252 17.45 -8.04 -10.12
N ARG A 253 16.13 -8.16 -10.02
CA ARG A 253 15.36 -7.56 -8.93
C ARG A 253 15.70 -8.17 -7.57
N LEU A 254 15.85 -9.49 -7.45
CA LEU A 254 16.31 -10.12 -6.20
C LEU A 254 17.67 -9.61 -5.75
N LYS A 255 18.63 -9.45 -6.69
CA LYS A 255 19.94 -8.89 -6.40
C LYS A 255 19.86 -7.41 -5.94
N GLU A 256 18.97 -6.63 -6.52
CA GLU A 256 18.73 -5.24 -6.10
C GLU A 256 18.15 -5.19 -4.69
N ILE A 257 17.10 -5.95 -4.42
CA ILE A 257 16.42 -6.01 -3.12
C ILE A 257 17.39 -6.45 -2.02
N LYS A 258 18.25 -7.42 -2.30
CA LYS A 258 19.28 -7.91 -1.37
C LYS A 258 20.20 -6.78 -0.86
N ASN A 259 20.33 -5.69 -1.61
CA ASN A 259 21.16 -4.55 -1.26
C ASN A 259 20.43 -3.47 -0.45
N TYR A 260 19.09 -3.54 -0.30
CA TYR A 260 18.34 -2.57 0.50
C TYR A 260 18.65 -2.75 1.99
N GLU A 261 18.80 -1.64 2.72
CA GLU A 261 19.19 -1.66 4.14
C GLU A 261 18.26 -2.52 5.01
N TRP A 262 16.97 -2.49 4.75
CA TRP A 262 15.98 -3.25 5.51
C TRP A 262 15.97 -4.75 5.22
N PHE A 263 16.68 -5.20 4.18
CA PHE A 263 16.91 -6.62 3.89
C PHE A 263 18.31 -7.10 4.29
N LYS A 264 19.08 -6.30 5.05
CA LYS A 264 20.44 -6.69 5.52
C LYS A 264 20.45 -7.69 6.68
N LYS A 265 19.32 -7.88 7.36
CA LYS A 265 19.21 -8.93 8.38
C LYS A 265 19.54 -10.29 7.78
N LYS A 266 20.24 -11.13 8.54
CA LYS A 266 20.72 -12.45 8.08
C LYS A 266 19.60 -13.30 7.53
N GLU A 267 18.46 -13.34 8.20
CA GLU A 267 17.29 -14.14 7.79
C GLU A 267 16.81 -13.75 6.38
N TRP A 268 16.78 -12.46 6.07
CA TRP A 268 16.42 -11.96 4.75
C TRP A 268 17.50 -12.24 3.70
N GLN A 269 18.77 -12.09 4.07
CA GLN A 269 19.88 -12.41 3.17
C GLN A 269 19.87 -13.89 2.77
N ASP A 270 19.58 -14.77 3.75
CA ASP A 270 19.48 -16.20 3.54
C ASP A 270 18.24 -16.56 2.68
N GLU A 271 17.08 -15.97 2.98
CA GLU A 271 15.84 -16.18 2.21
C GLU A 271 15.98 -15.74 0.75
N ILE A 272 16.51 -14.54 0.51
CA ILE A 272 16.72 -14.04 -0.86
C ILE A 272 17.76 -14.91 -1.60
N GLN A 273 18.82 -15.38 -0.91
CA GLN A 273 19.80 -16.26 -1.52
C GLN A 273 19.17 -17.60 -1.90
N LYS A 274 18.38 -18.20 -0.99
CA LYS A 274 17.62 -19.44 -1.28
C LYS A 274 16.70 -19.24 -2.49
N ALA A 275 16.02 -18.10 -2.61
CA ALA A 275 15.16 -17.80 -3.76
C ALA A 275 15.95 -17.75 -5.08
N ILE A 276 17.15 -17.14 -5.07
CA ILE A 276 18.04 -17.07 -6.23
C ILE A 276 18.51 -18.50 -6.62
N ASP A 277 18.95 -19.29 -5.65
CA ASP A 277 19.50 -20.64 -5.86
C ASP A 277 18.41 -21.62 -6.28
N PHE A 278 17.19 -21.47 -5.79
CA PHE A 278 16.03 -22.26 -6.18
C PHE A 278 15.62 -22.02 -7.64
N GLY A 279 15.77 -20.80 -8.15
CA GLY A 279 15.55 -20.44 -9.55
C GLY A 279 14.09 -20.43 -10.01
N TYR A 280 13.13 -20.52 -9.08
CA TYR A 280 11.70 -20.49 -9.35
C TYR A 280 10.98 -19.53 -8.40
N LYS A 281 9.83 -19.02 -8.86
CA LYS A 281 8.87 -18.27 -8.07
C LYS A 281 7.56 -19.05 -7.94
N ILE A 282 6.78 -18.76 -6.92
CA ILE A 282 5.52 -19.44 -6.62
C ILE A 282 4.48 -18.41 -6.23
N GLU A 283 3.37 -18.44 -6.90
CA GLU A 283 2.23 -17.60 -6.53
C GLU A 283 1.50 -18.17 -5.30
N SER A 284 1.01 -17.31 -4.44
CA SER A 284 0.24 -17.71 -3.23
C SER A 284 -1.01 -18.54 -3.58
N ASP A 285 -1.57 -18.34 -4.77
CA ASP A 285 -2.66 -19.16 -5.30
C ASP A 285 -2.28 -20.64 -5.43
N ALA A 286 -0.99 -21.00 -5.50
CA ALA A 286 -0.54 -22.38 -5.54
C ALA A 286 -0.99 -23.19 -4.32
N LEU A 287 -1.24 -22.56 -3.18
CA LEU A 287 -1.76 -23.23 -1.98
C LEU A 287 -3.16 -23.81 -2.19
N VAL A 288 -3.96 -23.23 -3.10
CA VAL A 288 -5.29 -23.73 -3.46
C VAL A 288 -5.21 -25.10 -4.17
N SER A 289 -4.04 -25.46 -4.74
CA SER A 289 -3.83 -26.79 -5.32
C SER A 289 -3.93 -27.94 -4.30
N LYS A 290 -3.86 -27.66 -3.02
CA LYS A 290 -4.12 -28.62 -1.94
C LYS A 290 -5.62 -28.79 -1.72
N THR A 291 -6.26 -27.76 -1.24
CA THR A 291 -7.70 -27.52 -1.20
C THR A 291 -7.93 -26.03 -1.15
N ILE A 292 -9.14 -25.57 -1.47
CA ILE A 292 -9.48 -24.13 -1.42
C ILE A 292 -9.29 -23.58 -0.01
N GLU A 293 -9.60 -24.39 1.00
CA GLU A 293 -9.56 -24.02 2.42
C GLU A 293 -8.15 -24.08 3.02
N PHE A 294 -7.20 -24.77 2.35
CA PHE A 294 -5.86 -25.06 2.91
C PHE A 294 -5.14 -23.80 3.42
N MET A 295 -5.22 -22.72 2.67
CA MET A 295 -4.58 -21.47 3.03
C MET A 295 -5.12 -20.89 4.34
N GLY A 296 -6.45 -20.86 4.50
CA GLY A 296 -7.11 -20.28 5.66
C GLY A 296 -7.25 -21.23 6.86
N GLU A 297 -7.21 -22.53 6.66
CA GLU A 297 -7.37 -23.52 7.73
C GLU A 297 -6.07 -24.13 8.22
N THR A 298 -5.07 -24.19 7.36
CA THR A 298 -3.81 -24.87 7.66
C THR A 298 -2.61 -23.92 7.61
N TYR A 299 -2.35 -23.29 6.46
CA TYR A 299 -1.13 -22.51 6.24
C TYR A 299 -1.04 -21.30 7.16
N LEU A 300 -1.94 -20.32 6.97
CA LEU A 300 -1.90 -19.05 7.73
C LEU A 300 -2.01 -19.25 9.24
N PRO A 301 -2.94 -20.10 9.76
CA PRO A 301 -3.02 -20.34 11.20
C PRO A 301 -1.75 -20.95 11.77
N LYS A 302 -1.10 -21.87 11.04
CA LYS A 302 0.15 -22.50 11.48
C LYS A 302 1.28 -21.48 11.54
N VAL A 303 1.53 -20.73 10.47
CA VAL A 303 2.60 -19.74 10.39
C VAL A 303 2.44 -18.66 11.48
N ILE A 304 1.22 -18.20 11.70
CA ILE A 304 0.94 -17.18 12.74
C ILE A 304 1.14 -17.76 14.15
N LYS A 305 0.67 -18.99 14.40
CA LYS A 305 0.80 -19.66 15.71
C LYS A 305 2.27 -19.94 16.05
N ASP A 306 3.00 -20.46 15.09
CA ASP A 306 4.40 -20.88 15.27
C ASP A 306 5.37 -19.70 15.23
N LYS A 307 4.87 -18.49 14.95
CA LYS A 307 5.65 -17.25 14.75
C LYS A 307 6.73 -17.40 13.68
N ASP A 308 6.40 -18.15 12.63
CA ASP A 308 7.29 -18.42 11.53
C ASP A 308 7.24 -17.30 10.48
N TRP A 309 7.88 -16.20 10.78
CA TRP A 309 7.91 -15.01 9.93
C TRP A 309 9.31 -14.42 9.81
N LEU A 310 9.50 -13.56 8.81
CA LEU A 310 10.67 -12.70 8.65
C LEU A 310 10.35 -11.26 9.11
N ASP A 311 11.36 -10.63 9.74
CA ASP A 311 11.24 -9.27 10.28
C ASP A 311 12.21 -8.29 9.60
#